data_55753555bb8bb0d214ada530c630a0b1
#
_entry.id   55753555bb8bb0d214ada530c630a0b1
#
_cell.length_a   1.000
_cell.length_b   1.000
_cell.length_c   1.000
_cell.angle_alpha   90.00
_cell.angle_beta   90.00
_cell.angle_gamma   90.00
#
_symmetry.space_group_name_H-M   'P 1'
#
loop_
_entity.id
_entity.type
_entity.pdbx_description
1 polymer ?
#
loop_
_entity_poly.entity_id
_entity_poly.type
_entity_poly.pdbx_seq_one_letter_code
_entity_poly.pdbx_strand_id
1 'polypeptide(L)'
;MADEAKSVTPINTSAFWVAALDNNELCAKFIKDIQKNKGAEKEALRKIAQLPRFYPQYDETIVESMQGFCDTLLIDMGIADLGLKCSLHIVYSDEANAFTALTEEGFAMCITTKLALKNGITYEILMGYVAHEFAHGALLHHARGFYAQAKERRKNELLGGIAAGLNALAAGMEAYNAAAYGIPTSGKDYDATIANIGNDIKISTLKHSFKYSREQEFEADLFAYRFLEHIGKGEEFINGLRILGTAYDALYDEYSDHPTIGSRIDFLKYVQLHPELGNKKNAKLKKKRTQP
;
A
#
# COMPACT_ATOMS: atom_id res chain seq x y z
N MET A 1 -33.31 -7.53 -43.43
CA MET A 1 -32.62 -6.42 -42.79
C MET A 1 -31.49 -7.06 -41.95
N ALA A 2 -30.27 -6.94 -42.46
CA ALA A 2 -29.11 -7.46 -41.73
C ALA A 2 -28.79 -6.50 -40.58
N ASP A 3 -28.82 -7.01 -39.36
CA ASP A 3 -28.34 -6.28 -38.20
C ASP A 3 -26.85 -6.00 -38.42
N GLU A 4 -26.50 -4.73 -38.58
CA GLU A 4 -25.11 -4.28 -38.49
C GLU A 4 -24.62 -4.53 -37.09
N ALA A 5 -23.90 -5.64 -36.91
CA ALA A 5 -23.13 -5.87 -35.71
C ALA A 5 -22.15 -4.69 -35.54
N LYS A 6 -22.48 -3.74 -34.68
CA LYS A 6 -21.54 -2.68 -34.25
C LYS A 6 -20.26 -3.34 -33.84
N SER A 7 -19.21 -3.17 -34.62
CA SER A 7 -17.84 -3.59 -34.25
C SER A 7 -17.48 -2.92 -32.93
N VAL A 8 -17.57 -3.66 -31.86
CA VAL A 8 -17.09 -3.20 -30.55
C VAL A 8 -15.57 -3.14 -30.64
N THR A 9 -15.02 -1.95 -30.64
CA THR A 9 -13.57 -1.75 -30.60
C THR A 9 -13.04 -2.46 -29.33
N PRO A 10 -12.04 -3.34 -29.45
CA PRO A 10 -11.48 -4.02 -28.29
C PRO A 10 -11.02 -3.00 -27.24
N ILE A 11 -11.38 -3.21 -25.99
CA ILE A 11 -10.94 -2.34 -24.88
C ILE A 11 -9.44 -2.56 -24.73
N ASN A 12 -8.66 -1.46 -24.87
CA ASN A 12 -7.21 -1.53 -24.70
C ASN A 12 -6.83 -1.48 -23.21
N THR A 13 -6.79 -2.65 -22.59
CA THR A 13 -6.47 -2.81 -21.16
C THR A 13 -5.00 -2.54 -20.86
N SER A 14 -4.08 -2.89 -21.74
CA SER A 14 -2.64 -2.59 -21.57
C SER A 14 -2.37 -1.09 -21.55
N ALA A 15 -3.03 -0.31 -22.42
CA ALA A 15 -2.89 1.15 -22.41
C ALA A 15 -3.42 1.80 -21.13
N PHE A 16 -4.46 1.21 -20.52
CA PHE A 16 -4.92 1.64 -19.19
C PHE A 16 -3.79 1.55 -18.17
N TRP A 17 -3.12 0.38 -18.06
CA TRP A 17 -2.06 0.18 -17.09
C TRP A 17 -0.87 1.09 -17.33
N VAL A 18 -0.40 1.23 -18.57
CA VAL A 18 0.70 2.14 -18.92
C VAL A 18 0.36 3.56 -18.45
N ALA A 19 -0.83 4.05 -18.78
CA ALA A 19 -1.25 5.39 -18.39
C ALA A 19 -1.38 5.54 -16.85
N ALA A 20 -1.89 4.52 -16.16
CA ALA A 20 -2.07 4.53 -14.71
C ALA A 20 -0.73 4.52 -13.96
N LEU A 21 0.22 3.71 -14.41
CA LEU A 21 1.55 3.59 -13.80
C LEU A 21 2.41 4.83 -14.07
N ASP A 22 2.45 5.32 -15.31
CA ASP A 22 3.23 6.49 -15.71
C ASP A 22 2.77 7.80 -15.03
N ASN A 23 1.46 7.91 -14.78
CA ASN A 23 0.90 9.10 -14.14
C ASN A 23 0.81 8.98 -12.60
N ASN A 24 1.39 7.95 -11.99
CA ASN A 24 1.36 7.77 -10.54
C ASN A 24 2.29 8.79 -9.83
N GLU A 25 1.68 9.86 -9.30
CA GLU A 25 2.43 10.93 -8.61
C GLU A 25 3.12 10.45 -7.33
N LEU A 26 2.55 9.44 -6.64
CA LEU A 26 3.12 8.92 -5.40
C LEU A 26 4.40 8.14 -5.67
N CYS A 27 4.42 7.30 -6.71
CA CYS A 27 5.64 6.65 -7.17
C CYS A 27 6.68 7.66 -7.65
N ALA A 28 6.30 8.64 -8.46
CA ALA A 28 7.21 9.67 -8.93
C ALA A 28 7.80 10.50 -7.78
N LYS A 29 6.99 10.81 -6.76
CA LYS A 29 7.44 11.49 -5.54
C LYS A 29 8.40 10.61 -4.74
N PHE A 30 8.10 9.32 -4.58
CA PHE A 30 8.96 8.36 -3.90
C PHE A 30 10.34 8.28 -4.55
N ILE A 31 10.39 8.11 -5.88
CA ILE A 31 11.66 8.02 -6.63
C ILE A 31 12.52 9.28 -6.41
N LYS A 32 11.91 10.46 -6.39
CA LYS A 32 12.62 11.73 -6.10
C LYS A 32 13.08 11.85 -4.66
N ASP A 33 12.28 11.36 -3.71
CA ASP A 33 12.57 11.51 -2.28
C ASP A 33 13.63 10.51 -1.82
N ILE A 34 13.60 9.26 -2.32
CA ILE A 34 14.59 8.24 -1.97
C ILE A 34 16.00 8.63 -2.39
N GLN A 35 16.16 9.31 -3.52
CA GLN A 35 17.46 9.80 -4.00
C GLN A 35 18.08 10.84 -3.04
N LYS A 36 17.26 11.57 -2.29
CA LYS A 36 17.69 12.61 -1.35
C LYS A 36 18.01 12.09 0.06
N ASN A 37 17.48 10.92 0.41
CA ASN A 37 17.54 10.37 1.76
C ASN A 37 18.27 9.02 1.79
N LYS A 38 19.56 9.03 1.40
CA LYS A 38 20.40 7.83 1.27
C LYS A 38 20.43 6.92 2.51
N GLY A 39 20.32 7.49 3.70
CA GLY A 39 20.23 6.70 4.93
C GLY A 39 18.94 5.90 5.06
N ALA A 40 17.79 6.50 4.76
CA ALA A 40 16.50 5.80 4.75
C ALA A 40 16.40 4.81 3.59
N GLU A 41 16.97 5.16 2.42
CA GLU A 41 17.10 4.25 1.28
C GLU A 41 17.86 2.97 1.66
N LYS A 42 19.08 3.10 2.21
CA LYS A 42 19.90 1.96 2.62
C LYS A 42 19.19 1.05 3.62
N GLU A 43 18.47 1.62 4.56
CA GLU A 43 17.70 0.87 5.56
C GLU A 43 16.52 0.14 4.92
N ALA A 44 15.76 0.81 4.05
CA ALA A 44 14.65 0.20 3.33
C ALA A 44 15.13 -0.97 2.45
N LEU A 45 16.20 -0.78 1.69
CA LEU A 45 16.80 -1.84 0.85
C LEU A 45 17.26 -3.03 1.69
N ARG A 46 17.88 -2.79 2.87
CA ARG A 46 18.26 -3.87 3.78
C ARG A 46 17.04 -4.67 4.27
N LYS A 47 15.94 -4.00 4.61
CA LYS A 47 14.71 -4.68 5.03
C LYS A 47 14.08 -5.48 3.89
N ILE A 48 14.04 -4.92 2.68
CA ILE A 48 13.56 -5.62 1.48
C ILE A 48 14.39 -6.87 1.20
N ALA A 49 15.72 -6.77 1.35
CA ALA A 49 16.62 -7.92 1.14
C ALA A 49 16.42 -9.05 2.17
N GLN A 50 15.85 -8.74 3.34
CA GLN A 50 15.54 -9.71 4.40
C GLN A 50 14.14 -10.34 4.26
N LEU A 51 13.29 -9.81 3.38
CA LEU A 51 11.99 -10.41 3.14
C LEU A 51 12.16 -11.78 2.46
N PRO A 52 11.34 -12.77 2.83
CA PRO A 52 11.30 -14.04 2.12
C PRO A 52 10.96 -13.80 0.64
N ARG A 53 11.59 -14.56 -0.24
CA ARG A 53 11.24 -14.58 -1.65
C ARG A 53 10.31 -15.74 -1.94
N PHE A 54 9.32 -15.47 -2.74
CA PHE A 54 8.44 -16.50 -3.29
C PHE A 54 9.09 -17.10 -4.53
N TYR A 55 9.21 -18.41 -4.55
CA TYR A 55 9.79 -19.17 -5.66
C TYR A 55 8.71 -20.04 -6.29
N PRO A 56 7.97 -19.55 -7.30
CA PRO A 56 6.85 -20.28 -7.89
C PRO A 56 7.22 -21.70 -8.32
N GLN A 57 8.43 -21.90 -8.82
CA GLN A 57 8.90 -23.22 -9.28
C GLN A 57 9.15 -24.24 -8.16
N TYR A 58 9.13 -23.82 -6.89
CA TYR A 58 9.38 -24.69 -5.73
C TYR A 58 8.25 -24.64 -4.69
N ASP A 59 7.22 -23.84 -4.91
CA ASP A 59 6.10 -23.73 -3.97
C ASP A 59 5.09 -24.83 -4.24
N GLU A 60 5.04 -25.82 -3.36
CA GLU A 60 4.14 -26.98 -3.44
C GLU A 60 2.65 -26.59 -3.27
N THR A 61 2.37 -25.37 -2.80
CA THR A 61 1.00 -24.89 -2.63
C THR A 61 0.38 -24.42 -3.95
N ILE A 62 1.17 -24.18 -4.99
CA ILE A 62 0.66 -23.74 -6.29
C ILE A 62 -0.21 -24.85 -6.93
N VAL A 63 -1.39 -24.45 -7.37
CA VAL A 63 -2.31 -25.31 -8.10
C VAL A 63 -1.96 -25.25 -9.59
N GLU A 64 -1.01 -26.07 -10.04
CA GLU A 64 -0.48 -26.06 -11.41
C GLU A 64 -1.58 -26.24 -12.47
N SER A 65 -2.61 -27.04 -12.19
CA SER A 65 -3.75 -27.25 -13.10
C SER A 65 -4.55 -25.96 -13.39
N MET A 66 -4.38 -24.92 -12.58
CA MET A 66 -5.03 -23.60 -12.76
C MET A 66 -4.10 -22.59 -13.43
N GLN A 67 -2.86 -22.92 -13.78
CA GLN A 67 -1.91 -21.95 -14.34
C GLN A 67 -2.39 -21.40 -15.68
N GLY A 68 -2.96 -22.23 -16.54
CA GLY A 68 -3.53 -21.76 -17.83
C GLY A 68 -4.68 -20.76 -17.64
N PHE A 69 -5.47 -20.90 -16.58
CA PHE A 69 -6.48 -19.89 -16.20
C PHE A 69 -5.82 -18.59 -15.74
N CYS A 70 -4.78 -18.66 -14.90
CA CYS A 70 -4.04 -17.49 -14.44
C CYS A 70 -3.40 -16.72 -15.61
N ASP A 71 -2.79 -17.42 -16.55
CA ASP A 71 -2.17 -16.81 -17.73
C ASP A 71 -3.21 -16.14 -18.62
N THR A 72 -4.37 -16.76 -18.83
CA THR A 72 -5.49 -16.17 -19.56
C THR A 72 -5.97 -14.89 -18.88
N LEU A 73 -6.11 -14.92 -17.55
CA LEU A 73 -6.54 -13.75 -16.79
C LEU A 73 -5.57 -12.57 -16.94
N LEU A 74 -4.25 -12.82 -16.90
CA LEU A 74 -3.24 -11.77 -17.11
C LEU A 74 -3.27 -11.21 -18.53
N ILE A 75 -3.54 -12.04 -19.55
CA ILE A 75 -3.71 -11.63 -20.95
C ILE A 75 -4.96 -10.74 -21.08
N ASP A 76 -6.11 -11.18 -20.59
CA ASP A 76 -7.37 -10.46 -20.67
C ASP A 76 -7.30 -9.11 -19.95
N MET A 77 -6.54 -9.05 -18.85
CA MET A 77 -6.25 -7.81 -18.13
C MET A 77 -5.21 -6.94 -18.82
N GLY A 78 -4.51 -7.40 -19.84
CA GLY A 78 -3.43 -6.67 -20.52
C GLY A 78 -2.17 -6.47 -19.67
N ILE A 79 -2.03 -7.21 -18.57
CA ILE A 79 -0.85 -7.15 -17.70
C ILE A 79 0.33 -7.87 -18.33
N ALA A 80 0.08 -8.97 -19.04
CA ALA A 80 1.11 -9.75 -19.72
C ALA A 80 1.94 -8.92 -20.72
N ASP A 81 1.33 -7.90 -21.33
CA ASP A 81 1.95 -7.04 -22.34
C ASP A 81 2.83 -5.92 -21.76
N LEU A 82 2.84 -5.72 -20.44
CA LEU A 82 3.54 -4.59 -19.80
C LEU A 82 5.05 -4.78 -19.68
N GLY A 83 5.57 -5.97 -19.98
CA GLY A 83 6.99 -6.28 -19.83
C GLY A 83 7.48 -6.27 -18.38
N LEU A 84 6.58 -6.29 -17.40
CA LEU A 84 6.92 -6.39 -15.98
C LEU A 84 7.21 -7.84 -15.60
N LYS A 85 8.15 -8.04 -14.69
CA LYS A 85 8.45 -9.36 -14.11
C LYS A 85 7.43 -9.69 -13.02
N CYS A 86 6.26 -10.12 -13.43
CA CYS A 86 5.18 -10.54 -12.53
C CYS A 86 4.54 -11.84 -13.01
N SER A 87 3.96 -12.58 -12.06
CA SER A 87 3.21 -13.82 -12.32
C SER A 87 1.95 -13.86 -11.46
N LEU A 88 0.98 -14.69 -11.85
CA LEU A 88 -0.23 -14.95 -11.08
C LEU A 88 -0.33 -16.44 -10.81
N HIS A 89 -0.68 -16.79 -9.58
CA HIS A 89 -0.84 -18.18 -9.16
C HIS A 89 -2.09 -18.34 -8.30
N ILE A 90 -2.75 -19.49 -8.43
CA ILE A 90 -3.70 -19.96 -7.43
C ILE A 90 -2.95 -20.88 -6.49
N VAL A 91 -3.00 -20.57 -5.19
CA VAL A 91 -2.32 -21.32 -4.15
C VAL A 91 -3.32 -22.04 -3.24
N TYR A 92 -3.01 -23.28 -2.87
CA TYR A 92 -3.85 -24.05 -1.97
C TYR A 92 -3.82 -23.45 -0.56
N SER A 93 -4.99 -23.05 -0.06
CA SER A 93 -5.18 -22.55 1.30
C SER A 93 -6.64 -22.62 1.71
N ASP A 94 -6.87 -22.90 2.99
CA ASP A 94 -8.19 -22.89 3.62
C ASP A 94 -8.63 -21.47 4.06
N GLU A 95 -7.77 -20.48 3.93
CA GLU A 95 -8.08 -19.07 4.18
C GLU A 95 -8.43 -18.36 2.88
N ALA A 96 -9.53 -17.58 2.88
CA ALA A 96 -9.92 -16.76 1.73
C ALA A 96 -9.07 -15.49 1.69
N ASN A 97 -8.03 -15.47 0.85
CA ASN A 97 -7.07 -14.37 0.76
C ASN A 97 -6.53 -14.18 -0.67
N ALA A 98 -6.04 -12.97 -0.94
CA ALA A 98 -5.15 -12.65 -2.04
C ALA A 98 -3.96 -11.88 -1.48
N PHE A 99 -2.78 -12.04 -2.07
CA PHE A 99 -1.59 -11.34 -1.61
C PHE A 99 -0.52 -11.23 -2.70
N THR A 100 0.32 -10.21 -2.56
CA THR A 100 1.49 -10.00 -3.41
C THR A 100 2.76 -10.40 -2.67
N ALA A 101 3.55 -11.27 -3.27
CA ALA A 101 4.83 -11.71 -2.75
C ALA A 101 5.99 -11.26 -3.66
N LEU A 102 7.14 -10.95 -3.07
CA LEU A 102 8.34 -10.61 -3.84
C LEU A 102 9.00 -11.89 -4.38
N THR A 103 9.39 -11.87 -5.65
CA THR A 103 10.25 -12.88 -6.27
C THR A 103 11.70 -12.36 -6.39
N GLU A 104 12.61 -13.11 -6.98
CA GLU A 104 13.98 -12.62 -7.24
C GLU A 104 14.01 -11.46 -8.23
N GLU A 105 13.18 -11.54 -9.28
CA GLU A 105 13.20 -10.56 -10.37
C GLU A 105 12.06 -9.54 -10.32
N GLY A 106 11.01 -9.78 -9.51
CA GLY A 106 9.82 -8.94 -9.48
C GLY A 106 8.85 -9.34 -8.37
N PHE A 107 7.64 -9.72 -8.74
CA PHE A 107 6.61 -10.10 -7.78
C PHE A 107 5.66 -11.16 -8.33
N ALA A 108 5.03 -11.90 -7.44
CA ALA A 108 3.97 -12.84 -7.74
C ALA A 108 2.69 -12.39 -7.04
N MET A 109 1.58 -12.44 -7.74
CA MET A 109 0.24 -12.29 -7.18
C MET A 109 -0.31 -13.68 -6.91
N CYS A 110 -0.86 -13.88 -5.72
CA CYS A 110 -1.39 -15.17 -5.30
C CYS A 110 -2.85 -15.00 -4.88
N ILE A 111 -3.72 -15.87 -5.38
CA ILE A 111 -5.11 -16.00 -4.94
C ILE A 111 -5.27 -17.37 -4.33
N THR A 112 -5.83 -17.45 -3.12
CA THR A 112 -6.05 -18.74 -2.47
C THR A 112 -7.22 -19.49 -3.09
N THR A 113 -7.16 -20.83 -3.07
CA THR A 113 -8.27 -21.69 -3.54
C THR A 113 -9.57 -21.36 -2.81
N LYS A 114 -9.50 -21.07 -1.51
CA LYS A 114 -10.67 -20.69 -0.71
C LYS A 114 -11.34 -19.41 -1.19
N LEU A 115 -10.55 -18.43 -1.65
CA LEU A 115 -11.09 -17.20 -2.23
C LEU A 115 -11.61 -17.44 -3.64
N ALA A 116 -10.82 -18.08 -4.50
CA ALA A 116 -11.19 -18.33 -5.90
C ALA A 116 -12.49 -19.13 -6.05
N LEU A 117 -12.74 -20.09 -5.12
CA LEU A 117 -13.91 -20.96 -5.13
C LEU A 117 -15.04 -20.47 -4.22
N LYS A 118 -14.92 -19.28 -3.63
CA LYS A 118 -15.95 -18.75 -2.74
C LYS A 118 -17.22 -18.39 -3.51
N ASN A 119 -18.38 -18.70 -2.94
CA ASN A 119 -19.67 -18.37 -3.55
C ASN A 119 -19.80 -16.88 -3.86
N GLY A 120 -20.25 -16.57 -5.07
CA GLY A 120 -20.45 -15.21 -5.55
C GLY A 120 -19.22 -14.58 -6.20
N ILE A 121 -18.08 -15.27 -6.21
CA ILE A 121 -16.89 -14.80 -6.96
C ILE A 121 -17.13 -15.02 -8.45
N THR A 122 -17.09 -13.92 -9.21
CA THR A 122 -17.15 -13.92 -10.68
C THR A 122 -15.74 -13.72 -11.26
N TYR A 123 -15.62 -13.90 -12.57
CA TYR A 123 -14.38 -13.63 -13.28
C TYR A 123 -13.92 -12.18 -13.11
N GLU A 124 -14.85 -11.23 -13.20
CA GLU A 124 -14.57 -9.81 -13.03
C GLU A 124 -14.16 -9.46 -11.59
N ILE A 125 -14.75 -10.11 -10.59
CA ILE A 125 -14.32 -9.95 -9.19
C ILE A 125 -12.88 -10.45 -9.01
N LEU A 126 -12.52 -11.59 -9.63
CA LEU A 126 -11.14 -12.08 -9.63
C LEU A 126 -10.20 -11.09 -10.31
N MET A 127 -10.58 -10.52 -11.46
CA MET A 127 -9.83 -9.43 -12.10
C MET A 127 -9.60 -8.26 -11.13
N GLY A 128 -10.61 -7.91 -10.33
CA GLY A 128 -10.50 -6.86 -9.32
C GLY A 128 -9.46 -7.18 -8.25
N TYR A 129 -9.44 -8.41 -7.72
CA TYR A 129 -8.44 -8.82 -6.74
C TYR A 129 -7.04 -8.87 -7.35
N VAL A 130 -6.90 -9.42 -8.57
CA VAL A 130 -5.62 -9.41 -9.30
C VAL A 130 -5.13 -7.99 -9.54
N ALA A 131 -6.01 -7.07 -9.93
CA ALA A 131 -5.67 -5.66 -10.14
C ALA A 131 -5.20 -4.96 -8.86
N HIS A 132 -5.81 -5.29 -7.71
CA HIS A 132 -5.40 -4.80 -6.40
C HIS A 132 -4.00 -5.32 -6.03
N GLU A 133 -3.76 -6.61 -6.15
CA GLU A 133 -2.46 -7.22 -5.87
C GLU A 133 -1.38 -6.75 -6.86
N PHE A 134 -1.74 -6.61 -8.13
CA PHE A 134 -0.86 -6.03 -9.14
C PHE A 134 -0.42 -4.61 -8.76
N ALA A 135 -1.32 -3.79 -8.26
CA ALA A 135 -0.98 -2.44 -7.79
C ALA A 135 0.04 -2.47 -6.66
N HIS A 136 -0.07 -3.40 -5.70
CA HIS A 136 0.93 -3.53 -4.64
C HIS A 136 2.34 -3.79 -5.18
N GLY A 137 2.48 -4.69 -6.15
CA GLY A 137 3.76 -5.00 -6.79
C GLY A 137 4.26 -3.85 -7.68
N ALA A 138 3.45 -3.42 -8.65
CA ALA A 138 3.82 -2.44 -9.66
C ALA A 138 4.09 -1.03 -9.08
N LEU A 139 3.40 -0.65 -8.00
CA LEU A 139 3.59 0.62 -7.31
C LEU A 139 4.65 0.57 -6.19
N LEU A 140 5.36 -0.54 -6.09
CA LEU A 140 6.46 -0.72 -5.12
C LEU A 140 6.02 -0.49 -3.66
N HIS A 141 4.82 -0.95 -3.27
CA HIS A 141 4.25 -0.68 -1.95
C HIS A 141 5.16 -1.18 -0.82
N HIS A 142 5.80 -2.35 -0.95
CA HIS A 142 6.77 -2.83 0.03
C HIS A 142 7.96 -1.86 0.20
N ALA A 143 8.57 -1.43 -0.92
CA ALA A 143 9.70 -0.51 -0.87
C ALA A 143 9.31 0.87 -0.30
N ARG A 144 8.17 1.38 -0.71
CA ARG A 144 7.63 2.65 -0.23
C ARG A 144 7.29 2.59 1.25
N GLY A 145 6.71 1.47 1.71
CA GLY A 145 6.38 1.23 3.12
C GLY A 145 7.63 1.23 4.01
N PHE A 146 8.63 0.42 3.67
CA PHE A 146 9.88 0.38 4.44
C PHE A 146 10.65 1.69 4.40
N TYR A 147 10.64 2.40 3.28
CA TYR A 147 11.26 3.71 3.18
C TYR A 147 10.56 4.74 4.09
N ALA A 148 9.22 4.77 4.08
CA ALA A 148 8.45 5.67 4.94
C ALA A 148 8.71 5.40 6.43
N GLN A 149 8.75 4.12 6.82
CA GLN A 149 9.11 3.71 8.19
C GLN A 149 10.53 4.16 8.57
N ALA A 150 11.52 3.91 7.71
CA ALA A 150 12.91 4.29 7.95
C ALA A 150 13.07 5.82 8.08
N LYS A 151 12.36 6.57 7.23
CA LYS A 151 12.38 8.04 7.27
C LYS A 151 11.77 8.59 8.55
N GLU A 152 10.61 8.07 8.97
CA GLU A 152 9.94 8.51 10.19
C GLU A 152 10.72 8.12 11.44
N ARG A 153 11.26 6.88 11.49
CA ARG A 153 12.12 6.45 12.58
C ARG A 153 13.32 7.38 12.75
N ARG A 154 14.04 7.71 11.68
CA ARG A 154 15.20 8.61 11.71
C ARG A 154 14.85 10.03 12.16
N LYS A 155 13.71 10.54 11.71
CA LYS A 155 13.19 11.83 12.15
C LYS A 155 12.90 11.81 13.65
N ASN A 156 12.20 10.77 14.13
CA ASN A 156 11.83 10.62 15.53
C ASN A 156 13.07 10.39 16.42
N GLU A 157 14.03 9.60 15.97
CA GLU A 157 15.32 9.39 16.67
C GLU A 157 16.11 10.71 16.79
N LEU A 158 16.14 11.53 15.74
CA LEU A 158 16.78 12.84 15.78
C LEU A 158 16.09 13.76 16.79
N LEU A 159 14.76 13.86 16.75
CA LEU A 159 13.98 14.67 17.69
C LEU A 159 14.12 14.15 19.13
N GLY A 160 14.05 12.84 19.32
CA GLY A 160 14.25 12.21 20.61
C GLY A 160 15.67 12.41 21.15
N GLY A 161 16.68 12.33 20.30
CA GLY A 161 18.07 12.61 20.65
C GLY A 161 18.27 14.06 21.11
N ILE A 162 17.65 15.01 20.41
CA ILE A 162 17.66 16.43 20.81
C ILE A 162 16.97 16.59 22.19
N ALA A 163 15.77 16.02 22.36
CA ALA A 163 15.04 16.12 23.62
C ALA A 163 15.78 15.45 24.78
N ALA A 164 16.39 14.28 24.56
CA ALA A 164 17.21 13.58 25.55
C ALA A 164 18.47 14.41 25.91
N GLY A 165 19.12 15.01 24.92
CA GLY A 165 20.27 15.91 25.14
C GLY A 165 19.92 17.14 25.97
N LEU A 166 18.76 17.77 25.71
CA LEU A 166 18.28 18.90 26.49
C LEU A 166 17.95 18.49 27.95
N ASN A 167 17.35 17.33 28.17
CA ASN A 167 17.09 16.83 29.51
C ASN A 167 18.39 16.48 30.26
N ALA A 168 19.38 15.89 29.60
CA ALA A 168 20.68 15.62 30.20
C ALA A 168 21.43 16.91 30.57
N LEU A 169 21.35 17.94 29.72
CA LEU A 169 21.92 19.26 30.01
C LEU A 169 21.22 19.90 31.23
N ALA A 170 19.89 19.83 31.31
CA ALA A 170 19.13 20.36 32.43
C ALA A 170 19.50 19.64 33.74
N ALA A 171 19.62 18.30 33.73
CA ALA A 171 20.09 17.53 34.87
C ALA A 171 21.50 17.94 35.34
N GLY A 172 22.41 18.13 34.38
CA GLY A 172 23.77 18.61 34.65
C GLY A 172 23.79 20.02 35.27
N MET A 173 22.95 20.93 34.79
CA MET A 173 22.81 22.28 35.34
C MET A 173 22.22 22.25 36.75
N GLU A 174 21.22 21.40 37.05
CA GLU A 174 20.68 21.26 38.39
C GLU A 174 21.72 20.70 39.38
N ALA A 175 22.47 19.66 38.96
CA ALA A 175 23.54 19.09 39.77
C ALA A 175 24.65 20.13 40.06
N TYR A 176 25.04 20.89 39.05
CA TYR A 176 26.02 21.99 39.23
C TYR A 176 25.53 23.05 40.21
N ASN A 177 24.29 23.54 40.04
CA ASN A 177 23.71 24.57 40.90
C ASN A 177 23.57 24.08 42.37
N ALA A 178 23.19 22.79 42.55
CA ALA A 178 23.16 22.21 43.89
C ALA A 178 24.55 22.14 44.57
N ALA A 179 25.56 21.74 43.79
CA ALA A 179 26.94 21.64 44.32
C ALA A 179 27.61 23.00 44.54
N ALA A 180 27.40 23.95 43.62
CA ALA A 180 28.08 25.27 43.67
C ALA A 180 27.37 26.29 44.55
N TYR A 181 26.04 26.25 44.63
CA TYR A 181 25.24 27.29 45.28
C TYR A 181 24.26 26.77 46.34
N GLY A 182 24.23 25.47 46.60
CA GLY A 182 23.32 24.86 47.58
C GLY A 182 21.83 24.92 47.20
N ILE A 183 21.54 25.12 45.92
CA ILE A 183 20.16 25.22 45.41
C ILE A 183 19.57 23.78 45.36
N PRO A 184 18.41 23.53 46.00
CA PRO A 184 17.82 22.19 45.95
C PRO A 184 17.52 21.75 44.49
N THR A 185 17.76 20.47 44.17
CA THR A 185 17.35 19.88 42.88
C THR A 185 15.82 19.81 42.77
N SER A 186 15.30 19.85 41.56
CA SER A 186 13.83 19.79 41.30
C SER A 186 13.24 18.42 41.67
N GLY A 187 14.05 17.39 41.92
CA GLY A 187 13.61 16.01 42.14
C GLY A 187 13.07 15.34 40.87
N LYS A 188 13.28 15.93 39.72
CA LYS A 188 12.80 15.41 38.44
C LYS A 188 13.62 14.20 38.03
N ASP A 189 12.92 13.11 37.70
CA ASP A 189 13.54 11.89 37.17
C ASP A 189 13.81 12.05 35.65
N TYR A 190 15.04 12.45 35.33
CA TYR A 190 15.48 12.65 33.94
C TYR A 190 15.68 11.32 33.21
N ASP A 191 16.05 10.25 33.91
CA ASP A 191 16.22 8.93 33.30
C ASP A 191 14.87 8.33 32.86
N ALA A 192 13.86 8.43 33.72
CA ALA A 192 12.48 8.08 33.37
C ALA A 192 11.95 8.91 32.20
N THR A 193 12.28 10.19 32.16
CA THR A 193 11.89 11.09 31.05
C THR A 193 12.53 10.64 29.73
N ILE A 194 13.82 10.31 29.70
CA ILE A 194 14.52 9.82 28.52
C ILE A 194 13.97 8.47 28.06
N ALA A 195 13.66 7.55 28.98
CA ALA A 195 13.04 6.26 28.66
C ALA A 195 11.65 6.42 28.03
N ASN A 196 10.84 7.36 28.54
CA ASN A 196 9.52 7.68 27.97
C ASN A 196 9.63 8.23 26.55
N ILE A 197 10.60 9.13 26.27
CA ILE A 197 10.87 9.63 24.91
C ILE A 197 11.16 8.46 23.96
N GLY A 198 11.95 7.47 24.38
CA GLY A 198 12.24 6.28 23.59
C GLY A 198 11.01 5.44 23.27
N ASN A 199 10.08 5.30 24.21
CA ASN A 199 8.81 4.60 24.00
C ASN A 199 7.88 5.38 23.08
N ASP A 200 7.76 6.69 23.24
CA ASP A 200 6.96 7.55 22.37
C ASP A 200 7.43 7.51 20.92
N ILE A 201 8.75 7.46 20.69
CA ILE A 201 9.34 7.29 19.36
C ILE A 201 8.88 5.97 18.72
N LYS A 202 8.91 4.87 19.46
CA LYS A 202 8.48 3.55 18.98
C LYS A 202 6.99 3.55 18.61
N ILE A 203 6.14 4.10 19.49
CA ILE A 203 4.69 4.18 19.29
C ILE A 203 4.38 5.07 18.07
N SER A 204 5.02 6.23 17.96
CA SER A 204 4.83 7.15 16.83
C SER A 204 5.24 6.50 15.50
N THR A 205 6.38 5.79 15.48
CA THR A 205 6.84 5.08 14.29
C THR A 205 5.87 3.97 13.88
N LEU A 206 5.32 3.21 14.84
CA LEU A 206 4.33 2.15 14.57
C LEU A 206 3.02 2.72 14.01
N LYS A 207 2.47 3.76 14.64
CA LYS A 207 1.26 4.45 14.15
C LYS A 207 1.43 4.99 12.74
N HIS A 208 2.60 5.56 12.43
CA HIS A 208 2.91 6.05 11.09
C HIS A 208 2.98 4.90 10.07
N SER A 209 3.55 3.76 10.46
CA SER A 209 3.59 2.56 9.62
C SER A 209 2.18 2.08 9.26
N PHE A 210 1.29 1.93 10.23
CA PHE A 210 -0.10 1.52 9.97
C PHE A 210 -0.85 2.51 9.08
N LYS A 211 -0.71 3.81 9.36
CA LYS A 211 -1.30 4.84 8.50
C LYS A 211 -0.82 4.70 7.05
N TYR A 212 0.47 4.52 6.84
CA TYR A 212 1.05 4.41 5.50
C TYR A 212 0.59 3.13 4.79
N SER A 213 0.47 2.02 5.50
CA SER A 213 -0.07 0.77 4.97
C SER A 213 -1.52 0.97 4.48
N ARG A 214 -2.38 1.58 5.29
CA ARG A 214 -3.76 1.88 4.88
C ARG A 214 -3.86 2.81 3.67
N GLU A 215 -2.97 3.79 3.55
CA GLU A 215 -2.91 4.65 2.35
C GLU A 215 -2.55 3.85 1.09
N GLN A 216 -1.71 2.82 1.21
CA GLN A 216 -1.37 1.91 0.11
C GLN A 216 -2.54 0.99 -0.27
N GLU A 217 -3.32 0.52 0.71
CA GLU A 217 -4.55 -0.24 0.45
C GLU A 217 -5.57 0.59 -0.36
N PHE A 218 -5.82 1.84 0.05
CA PHE A 218 -6.70 2.73 -0.71
C PHE A 218 -6.17 3.05 -2.11
N GLU A 219 -4.86 3.13 -2.28
CA GLU A 219 -4.23 3.30 -3.60
C GLU A 219 -4.45 2.05 -4.47
N ALA A 220 -4.25 0.85 -3.93
CA ALA A 220 -4.48 -0.40 -4.62
C ALA A 220 -5.97 -0.60 -4.97
N ASP A 221 -6.88 -0.26 -4.06
CA ASP A 221 -8.32 -0.26 -4.30
C ASP A 221 -8.72 0.68 -5.43
N LEU A 222 -8.16 1.88 -5.45
CA LEU A 222 -8.41 2.84 -6.52
C LEU A 222 -7.96 2.31 -7.88
N PHE A 223 -6.80 1.66 -7.94
CA PHE A 223 -6.30 1.04 -9.18
C PHE A 223 -7.22 -0.08 -9.65
N ALA A 224 -7.60 -1.00 -8.76
CA ALA A 224 -8.50 -2.10 -9.07
C ALA A 224 -9.87 -1.59 -9.55
N TYR A 225 -10.44 -0.64 -8.82
CA TYR A 225 -11.72 -0.04 -9.17
C TYR A 225 -11.66 0.65 -10.54
N ARG A 226 -10.62 1.47 -10.81
CA ARG A 226 -10.46 2.20 -12.08
C ARG A 226 -10.23 1.26 -13.26
N PHE A 227 -9.51 0.16 -13.05
CA PHE A 227 -9.37 -0.88 -14.07
C PHE A 227 -10.73 -1.51 -14.42
N LEU A 228 -11.48 -1.95 -13.41
CA LEU A 228 -12.80 -2.53 -13.65
C LEU A 228 -13.79 -1.50 -14.22
N GLU A 229 -13.73 -0.23 -13.79
CA GLU A 229 -14.51 0.86 -14.39
C GLU A 229 -14.16 1.05 -15.88
N HIS A 230 -12.88 0.95 -16.26
CA HIS A 230 -12.43 1.05 -17.65
C HIS A 230 -13.06 -0.03 -18.55
N ILE A 231 -13.26 -1.22 -18.03
CA ILE A 231 -13.95 -2.32 -18.74
C ILE A 231 -15.46 -2.37 -18.45
N GLY A 232 -16.03 -1.33 -17.82
CA GLY A 232 -17.46 -1.22 -17.54
C GLY A 232 -17.97 -2.10 -16.37
N LYS A 233 -17.07 -2.54 -15.47
CA LYS A 233 -17.34 -3.48 -14.38
C LYS A 233 -16.98 -2.95 -12.98
N GLY A 234 -16.90 -1.63 -12.79
CA GLY A 234 -16.47 -1.02 -11.53
C GLY A 234 -17.22 -1.50 -10.29
N GLU A 235 -18.54 -1.73 -10.38
CA GLU A 235 -19.35 -2.25 -9.26
C GLU A 235 -18.92 -3.66 -8.80
N GLU A 236 -18.35 -4.47 -9.68
CA GLU A 236 -17.92 -5.83 -9.33
C GLU A 236 -16.78 -5.82 -8.32
N PHE A 237 -15.90 -4.81 -8.32
CA PHE A 237 -14.88 -4.70 -7.29
C PHE A 237 -15.48 -4.40 -5.91
N ILE A 238 -16.48 -3.51 -5.85
CA ILE A 238 -17.21 -3.20 -4.61
C ILE A 238 -17.95 -4.45 -4.10
N ASN A 239 -18.55 -5.23 -5.00
CA ASN A 239 -19.19 -6.51 -4.65
C ASN A 239 -18.16 -7.51 -4.11
N GLY A 240 -16.99 -7.60 -4.74
CA GLY A 240 -15.88 -8.42 -4.26
C GLY A 240 -15.46 -8.05 -2.83
N LEU A 241 -15.28 -6.76 -2.54
CA LEU A 241 -14.98 -6.31 -1.18
C LEU A 241 -16.05 -6.72 -0.16
N ARG A 242 -17.35 -6.65 -0.51
CA ARG A 242 -18.43 -7.13 0.36
C ARG A 242 -18.33 -8.63 0.62
N ILE A 243 -18.01 -9.43 -0.41
CA ILE A 243 -17.83 -10.88 -0.26
C ILE A 243 -16.61 -11.20 0.63
N LEU A 244 -15.53 -10.42 0.52
CA LEU A 244 -14.34 -10.58 1.36
C LEU A 244 -14.62 -10.23 2.82
N GLY A 245 -15.36 -9.16 3.08
CA GLY A 245 -15.60 -8.56 4.40
C GLY A 245 -16.42 -9.39 5.38
N THR A 246 -16.95 -10.53 4.98
CA THR A 246 -17.72 -11.38 5.89
C THR A 246 -16.87 -12.18 6.88
N ALA A 247 -15.54 -12.11 6.80
CA ALA A 247 -14.65 -12.96 7.58
C ALA A 247 -13.64 -12.21 8.49
N TYR A 248 -13.21 -10.99 8.16
CA TYR A 248 -12.04 -10.36 8.81
C TYR A 248 -12.15 -8.83 8.88
N ASP A 249 -13.23 -8.29 9.44
CA ASP A 249 -13.28 -6.84 9.62
C ASP A 249 -12.63 -6.44 10.96
N ALA A 250 -11.56 -5.62 10.91
CA ALA A 250 -11.04 -4.98 12.10
C ALA A 250 -12.08 -4.03 12.68
N LEU A 251 -12.18 -3.93 14.01
CA LEU A 251 -13.15 -3.03 14.66
C LEU A 251 -12.84 -1.55 14.39
N TYR A 252 -11.55 -1.22 14.18
CA TYR A 252 -11.07 0.15 13.98
C TYR A 252 -9.86 0.19 13.04
N ASP A 253 -9.91 1.07 12.05
CA ASP A 253 -8.81 1.29 11.08
C ASP A 253 -7.48 1.67 11.74
N GLU A 254 -7.52 2.45 12.82
CA GLU A 254 -6.31 3.02 13.45
C GLU A 254 -5.39 1.99 14.10
N TYR A 255 -5.89 0.79 14.38
CA TYR A 255 -5.15 -0.31 15.01
C TYR A 255 -4.82 -1.45 14.03
N SER A 256 -5.08 -1.24 12.73
CA SER A 256 -4.83 -2.23 11.69
C SER A 256 -3.94 -1.66 10.59
N ASP A 257 -3.17 -2.50 9.97
CA ASP A 257 -2.42 -2.21 8.74
C ASP A 257 -3.33 -2.23 7.49
N HIS A 258 -4.52 -2.84 7.60
CA HIS A 258 -5.56 -2.79 6.57
C HIS A 258 -6.76 -1.96 7.05
N PRO A 259 -7.35 -1.12 6.17
CA PRO A 259 -8.61 -0.46 6.46
C PRO A 259 -9.73 -1.49 6.61
N THR A 260 -10.78 -1.16 7.37
CA THR A 260 -12.00 -1.97 7.39
C THR A 260 -12.61 -2.04 5.98
N ILE A 261 -13.31 -3.13 5.69
CA ILE A 261 -14.01 -3.27 4.41
C ILE A 261 -15.04 -2.15 4.23
N GLY A 262 -15.69 -1.72 5.30
CA GLY A 262 -16.59 -0.56 5.30
C GLY A 262 -15.87 0.70 4.81
N SER A 263 -14.72 1.04 5.37
CA SER A 263 -13.91 2.20 4.96
C SER A 263 -13.45 2.12 3.51
N ARG A 264 -13.06 0.93 3.03
CA ARG A 264 -12.66 0.71 1.63
C ARG A 264 -13.84 0.95 0.68
N ILE A 265 -15.02 0.41 0.99
CA ILE A 265 -16.23 0.61 0.18
C ILE A 265 -16.67 2.07 0.18
N ASP A 266 -16.65 2.75 1.32
CA ASP A 266 -17.04 4.17 1.41
C ASP A 266 -16.06 5.07 0.63
N PHE A 267 -14.77 4.76 0.66
CA PHE A 267 -13.78 5.43 -0.17
C PHE A 267 -14.10 5.27 -1.67
N LEU A 268 -14.41 4.07 -2.14
CA LEU A 268 -14.73 3.83 -3.55
C LEU A 268 -16.03 4.49 -3.97
N LYS A 269 -17.06 4.49 -3.13
CA LYS A 269 -18.30 5.25 -3.37
C LYS A 269 -18.04 6.75 -3.46
N TYR A 270 -17.14 7.27 -2.61
CA TYR A 270 -16.72 8.67 -2.71
C TYR A 270 -16.01 8.94 -4.03
N VAL A 271 -15.14 8.05 -4.50
CA VAL A 271 -14.50 8.15 -5.82
C VAL A 271 -15.51 8.12 -6.96
N GLN A 272 -16.56 7.29 -6.88
CA GLN A 272 -17.64 7.26 -7.87
C GLN A 272 -18.36 8.62 -7.99
N LEU A 273 -18.63 9.27 -6.86
CA LEU A 273 -19.29 10.57 -6.83
C LEU A 273 -18.35 11.73 -7.24
N HIS A 274 -17.04 11.49 -7.24
CA HIS A 274 -16.00 12.49 -7.49
C HIS A 274 -14.99 12.01 -8.56
N PRO A 275 -15.43 11.76 -9.81
CA PRO A 275 -14.56 11.23 -10.85
C PRO A 275 -13.36 12.13 -11.19
N GLU A 276 -13.41 13.41 -10.81
CA GLU A 276 -12.30 14.36 -10.96
C GLU A 276 -11.10 14.07 -10.05
N LEU A 277 -11.26 13.30 -8.96
CA LEU A 277 -10.18 13.02 -8.01
C LEU A 277 -9.06 12.15 -8.60
N GLY A 278 -9.36 11.38 -9.65
CA GLY A 278 -8.37 10.61 -10.43
C GLY A 278 -7.70 11.42 -11.56
N ASN A 279 -8.14 12.67 -11.83
CA ASN A 279 -7.72 13.47 -12.99
C ASN A 279 -7.27 14.88 -12.57
N LYS A 280 -6.11 15.00 -11.93
CA LYS A 280 -5.56 16.32 -11.50
C LYS A 280 -5.33 17.32 -12.65
N LYS A 281 -5.21 16.86 -13.91
CA LYS A 281 -5.20 17.77 -15.06
C LYS A 281 -6.48 18.58 -15.16
N ASN A 282 -7.64 17.99 -14.83
CA ASN A 282 -8.93 18.68 -14.86
C ASN A 282 -9.17 19.60 -13.66
N ALA A 283 -8.61 19.29 -12.48
CA ALA A 283 -8.70 20.14 -11.29
C ALA A 283 -7.93 21.45 -11.46
N LYS A 284 -6.77 21.44 -12.13
CA LYS A 284 -6.03 22.68 -12.48
C LYS A 284 -6.73 23.54 -13.53
N LEU A 285 -7.44 22.92 -14.47
CA LEU A 285 -8.24 23.62 -15.47
C LEU A 285 -9.50 24.27 -14.86
N LYS A 286 -10.17 23.61 -13.91
CA LYS A 286 -11.32 24.21 -13.18
C LYS A 286 -10.88 25.39 -12.30
N LYS A 287 -9.75 25.30 -11.58
CA LYS A 287 -9.22 26.44 -10.79
C LYS A 287 -8.87 27.67 -11.64
N LYS A 288 -8.43 27.49 -12.90
CA LYS A 288 -8.18 28.62 -13.82
C LYS A 288 -9.45 29.24 -14.39
N ARG A 289 -10.60 28.51 -14.40
CA ARG A 289 -11.88 29.03 -14.92
C ARG A 289 -12.77 29.69 -13.86
N THR A 290 -12.45 29.56 -12.56
CA THR A 290 -13.22 30.13 -11.44
C THR A 290 -12.53 31.30 -10.75
N GLN A 291 -11.47 31.88 -11.35
CA GLN A 291 -10.97 33.19 -10.95
C GLN A 291 -11.60 34.26 -11.84
N PRO A 292 -12.30 35.24 -11.25
CA PRO A 292 -12.94 36.34 -11.98
C PRO A 292 -11.94 37.23 -12.67
#